data_5cdcef8694919d616c07fca63e952dc9
#
_entry.id   5cdcef8694919d616c07fca63e952dc9
#
_cell.length_a   1.000
_cell.length_b   1.000
_cell.length_c   1.000
_cell.angle_alpha   90.00
_cell.angle_beta   90.00
_cell.angle_gamma   90.00
#
_symmetry.space_group_name_H-M   'P 1'
#
loop_
_entity.id
_entity.type
_entity.pdbx_description
1 polymer ?
#
loop_
_entity_poly.entity_id
_entity_poly.type
_entity_poly.pdbx_seq_one_letter_code
_entity_poly.pdbx_strand_id
1 'polypeptide(L)'
;MSRHGNISVFVPHIGCPHRCSFCNQYGITGQNAAPTPDTVKQAVETAAAAPGYRPQQTELAFFGGSFTAIEPEYMKQLLEAGAGYVRAGLVSGIRISTRPDAVDDGVLELLREHGVTAVELGCQSMENRVLRLNDRGHTAEQVRRAAERVRAFGFSLGLQMMTGLYGDTDEGAMRTAQEIIRMSADTVRIYPTLVLEGTRLCALYRSGEYRPQTLDGAVRLSARLIMRFEENGVRVIRTGLHTVDTDRLVAGPWHPAFGELCAGEVLLEQVIGQIREKGLAPGLLHITAVSYTHLTLPTILLV
;
A
#
# COMPACT_ATOMS: atom_id res chain seq x y z
N MET A 1 -12.11 -16.18 4.38
CA MET A 1 -11.86 -15.10 3.39
C MET A 1 -11.05 -15.67 2.24
N SER A 2 -11.50 -15.50 0.98
CA SER A 2 -10.72 -15.95 -0.19
C SER A 2 -9.44 -15.13 -0.29
N ARG A 3 -8.28 -15.77 -0.38
CA ARG A 3 -7.00 -15.09 -0.58
C ARG A 3 -6.98 -14.50 -1.98
N HIS A 4 -7.06 -13.18 -2.09
CA HIS A 4 -6.82 -12.47 -3.34
C HIS A 4 -5.31 -12.43 -3.63
N GLY A 5 -4.90 -12.88 -4.82
CA GLY A 5 -3.51 -12.91 -5.27
C GLY A 5 -3.19 -11.80 -6.27
N ASN A 6 -1.94 -11.36 -6.29
CA ASN A 6 -1.43 -10.45 -7.33
C ASN A 6 -0.21 -11.06 -8.02
N ILE A 7 -0.23 -11.07 -9.35
CA ILE A 7 0.96 -11.28 -10.17
C ILE A 7 1.60 -9.91 -10.37
N SER A 8 2.70 -9.63 -9.67
CA SER A 8 3.31 -8.30 -9.64
C SER A 8 4.32 -8.12 -10.77
N VAL A 9 4.12 -7.07 -11.58
CA VAL A 9 5.08 -6.57 -12.56
C VAL A 9 5.51 -5.18 -12.12
N PHE A 10 6.79 -4.99 -11.85
CA PHE A 10 7.31 -3.71 -11.40
C PHE A 10 7.71 -2.83 -12.56
N VAL A 11 7.16 -1.60 -12.58
CA VAL A 11 7.52 -0.54 -13.52
C VAL A 11 8.36 0.48 -12.76
N PRO A 12 9.71 0.39 -12.82
CA PRO A 12 10.57 1.23 -12.00
C PRO A 12 10.53 2.67 -12.49
N HIS A 13 10.59 3.62 -11.57
CA HIS A 13 10.75 5.10 -11.68
C HIS A 13 10.44 5.84 -13.00
N ILE A 14 10.19 5.14 -14.08
CA ILE A 14 9.81 5.67 -15.39
C ILE A 14 8.44 6.32 -15.19
N GLY A 15 8.30 7.60 -15.49
CA GLY A 15 7.05 8.33 -15.34
C GLY A 15 6.87 9.11 -14.03
N CYS A 16 7.79 9.03 -13.06
CA CYS A 16 7.75 9.90 -11.89
C CYS A 16 8.45 11.24 -12.17
N PRO A 17 7.72 12.36 -12.32
CA PRO A 17 8.30 13.67 -12.63
C PRO A 17 9.08 14.26 -11.44
N HIS A 18 8.83 13.77 -10.23
CA HIS A 18 9.43 14.25 -8.98
C HIS A 18 10.08 13.12 -8.21
N ARG A 19 11.19 13.42 -7.54
CA ARG A 19 11.81 12.52 -6.58
C ARG A 19 11.28 12.84 -5.18
N CYS A 20 10.34 12.04 -4.69
CA CYS A 20 9.85 12.16 -3.32
C CYS A 20 11.00 12.00 -2.32
N SER A 21 10.96 12.74 -1.22
CA SER A 21 12.04 12.79 -0.21
C SER A 21 12.47 11.43 0.31
N PHE A 22 11.55 10.46 0.36
CA PHE A 22 11.71 9.13 0.92
C PHE A 22 11.93 8.04 -0.14
N CYS A 23 11.80 8.35 -1.44
CA CYS A 23 11.69 7.33 -2.48
C CYS A 23 13.03 6.97 -3.11
N ASN A 24 13.35 5.68 -3.02
CA ASN A 24 14.42 5.05 -3.80
C ASN A 24 13.93 3.68 -4.29
N GLN A 25 13.21 3.67 -5.43
CA GLN A 25 12.62 2.44 -5.95
C GLN A 25 13.67 1.41 -6.38
N TYR A 26 14.84 1.83 -6.85
CA TYR A 26 15.94 0.92 -7.15
C TYR A 26 16.41 0.15 -5.91
N GLY A 27 16.41 0.81 -4.75
CA GLY A 27 16.73 0.18 -3.48
C GLY A 27 15.60 -0.66 -2.87
N ILE A 28 14.35 -0.47 -3.32
CA ILE A 28 13.20 -1.22 -2.80
C ILE A 28 12.96 -2.49 -3.63
N THR A 29 13.13 -2.43 -4.94
CA THR A 29 12.74 -3.53 -5.84
C THR A 29 13.93 -4.36 -6.34
N GLY A 30 15.14 -3.82 -6.29
CA GLY A 30 16.33 -4.43 -6.90
C GLY A 30 16.27 -4.56 -8.43
N GLN A 31 15.19 -4.10 -9.06
CA GLN A 31 14.98 -4.19 -10.51
C GLN A 31 15.41 -2.91 -11.20
N ASN A 32 16.33 -3.05 -12.16
CA ASN A 32 16.89 -1.93 -12.92
C ASN A 32 16.35 -1.86 -14.36
N ALA A 33 15.70 -2.92 -14.85
CA ALA A 33 15.18 -2.99 -16.20
C ALA A 33 13.67 -2.68 -16.24
N ALA A 34 13.26 -1.92 -17.26
CA ALA A 34 11.86 -1.69 -17.55
C ALA A 34 11.21 -3.02 -18.02
N PRO A 35 10.04 -3.41 -17.51
CA PRO A 35 9.36 -4.62 -17.94
C PRO A 35 8.91 -4.49 -19.40
N THR A 36 8.92 -5.61 -20.10
CA THR A 36 8.45 -5.72 -21.48
C THR A 36 7.15 -6.55 -21.54
N PRO A 37 6.43 -6.60 -22.65
CA PRO A 37 5.34 -7.56 -22.85
C PRO A 37 5.74 -9.01 -22.54
N ASP A 38 6.97 -9.41 -22.83
CA ASP A 38 7.50 -10.74 -22.48
C ASP A 38 7.66 -10.93 -20.97
N THR A 39 8.01 -9.86 -20.23
CA THR A 39 8.04 -9.91 -18.75
C THR A 39 6.64 -10.18 -18.20
N VAL A 40 5.60 -9.53 -18.74
CA VAL A 40 4.20 -9.76 -18.37
C VAL A 40 3.82 -11.23 -18.65
N LYS A 41 4.14 -11.71 -19.84
CA LYS A 41 3.90 -13.09 -20.25
C LYS A 41 4.53 -14.08 -19.28
N GLN A 42 5.83 -13.97 -19.02
CA GLN A 42 6.55 -14.87 -18.12
C GLN A 42 5.96 -14.86 -16.70
N ALA A 43 5.61 -13.68 -16.19
CA ALA A 43 5.01 -13.56 -14.86
C ALA A 43 3.67 -14.30 -14.75
N VAL A 44 2.79 -14.13 -15.74
CA VAL A 44 1.48 -14.78 -15.76
C VAL A 44 1.61 -16.29 -15.98
N GLU A 45 2.42 -16.73 -16.93
CA GLU A 45 2.63 -18.17 -17.23
C GLU A 45 3.26 -18.90 -16.04
N THR A 46 4.23 -18.26 -15.35
CA THR A 46 4.84 -18.83 -14.15
C THR A 46 3.81 -18.98 -13.02
N ALA A 47 2.99 -17.95 -12.80
CA ALA A 47 1.94 -18.01 -11.78
C ALA A 47 0.87 -19.05 -12.11
N ALA A 48 0.44 -19.13 -13.38
CA ALA A 48 -0.56 -20.07 -13.84
C ALA A 48 -0.13 -21.55 -13.72
N ALA A 49 1.17 -21.81 -13.82
CA ALA A 49 1.74 -23.14 -13.64
C ALA A 49 1.86 -23.55 -12.15
N ALA A 50 1.68 -22.64 -11.21
CA ALA A 50 1.82 -22.94 -9.79
C ALA A 50 0.65 -23.79 -9.25
N PRO A 51 0.91 -24.79 -8.39
CA PRO A 51 -0.14 -25.58 -7.76
C PRO A 51 -1.12 -24.70 -6.97
N GLY A 52 -2.41 -24.90 -7.20
CA GLY A 52 -3.47 -24.16 -6.53
C GLY A 52 -3.70 -22.74 -7.07
N TYR A 53 -3.17 -22.41 -8.24
CA TYR A 53 -3.47 -21.16 -8.93
C TYR A 53 -4.98 -21.00 -9.14
N ARG A 54 -5.49 -19.78 -8.87
CA ARG A 54 -6.91 -19.45 -8.97
C ARG A 54 -7.10 -18.20 -9.81
N PRO A 55 -7.36 -18.33 -11.10
CA PRO A 55 -7.51 -17.20 -12.02
C PRO A 55 -8.50 -16.15 -11.54
N GLN A 56 -9.67 -16.59 -11.04
CA GLN A 56 -10.75 -15.71 -10.57
C GLN A 56 -10.43 -14.92 -9.29
N GLN A 57 -9.34 -15.26 -8.61
CA GLN A 57 -8.89 -14.61 -7.38
C GLN A 57 -7.53 -13.95 -7.55
N THR A 58 -7.02 -13.89 -8.77
CA THR A 58 -5.68 -13.36 -9.07
C THR A 58 -5.78 -12.22 -10.08
N GLU A 59 -5.23 -11.07 -9.74
CA GLU A 59 -5.07 -9.92 -10.65
C GLU A 59 -3.62 -9.82 -11.13
N LEU A 60 -3.43 -9.36 -12.37
CA LEU A 60 -2.16 -8.84 -12.83
C LEU A 60 -1.98 -7.43 -12.28
N ALA A 61 -0.87 -7.13 -11.64
CA ALA A 61 -0.68 -5.86 -10.94
C ALA A 61 0.60 -5.14 -11.41
N PHE A 62 0.45 -3.94 -11.97
CA PHE A 62 1.56 -3.05 -12.29
C PHE A 62 1.84 -2.13 -11.12
N PHE A 63 2.99 -2.35 -10.47
CA PHE A 63 3.44 -1.61 -9.30
C PHE A 63 4.75 -0.85 -9.58
N GLY A 64 5.15 -0.01 -8.66
CA GLY A 64 6.43 0.68 -8.64
C GLY A 64 6.30 2.18 -8.81
N GLY A 65 6.57 2.72 -10.00
CA GLY A 65 6.45 4.14 -10.29
C GLY A 65 5.01 4.61 -10.45
N SER A 66 4.82 5.57 -11.33
CA SER A 66 3.50 6.06 -11.69
C SER A 66 3.12 5.45 -13.05
N PHE A 67 2.30 4.40 -13.04
CA PHE A 67 2.01 3.63 -14.25
C PHE A 67 1.39 4.50 -15.36
N THR A 68 0.48 5.40 -15.01
CA THR A 68 -0.19 6.27 -16.00
C THR A 68 0.62 7.49 -16.43
N ALA A 69 1.81 7.69 -15.86
CA ALA A 69 2.72 8.78 -16.23
C ALA A 69 3.96 8.30 -17.00
N ILE A 70 4.01 7.03 -17.37
CA ILE A 70 5.03 6.52 -18.31
C ILE A 70 4.69 6.94 -19.73
N GLU A 71 5.60 6.69 -20.67
CA GLU A 71 5.37 7.00 -22.09
C GLU A 71 4.09 6.27 -22.57
N PRO A 72 3.16 6.97 -23.28
CA PRO A 72 1.83 6.43 -23.60
C PRO A 72 1.84 5.14 -24.41
N GLU A 73 2.70 5.04 -25.42
CA GLU A 73 2.78 3.84 -26.25
C GLU A 73 3.33 2.64 -25.46
N TYR A 74 4.32 2.89 -24.58
CA TYR A 74 4.84 1.86 -23.69
C TYR A 74 3.78 1.39 -22.68
N MET A 75 3.00 2.32 -22.11
CA MET A 75 1.88 1.96 -21.25
C MET A 75 0.87 1.07 -21.96
N LYS A 76 0.51 1.43 -23.19
CA LYS A 76 -0.41 0.67 -24.04
C LYS A 76 0.10 -0.74 -24.33
N GLN A 77 1.38 -0.91 -24.68
CA GLN A 77 1.98 -2.22 -24.91
C GLN A 77 1.89 -3.15 -23.70
N LEU A 78 2.14 -2.62 -22.49
CA LEU A 78 2.00 -3.40 -21.25
C LEU A 78 0.54 -3.76 -20.96
N LEU A 79 -0.39 -2.82 -21.17
CA LEU A 79 -1.83 -3.05 -21.02
C LEU A 79 -2.35 -4.08 -22.00
N GLU A 80 -1.97 -4.01 -23.28
CA GLU A 80 -2.36 -4.98 -24.31
C GLU A 80 -1.89 -6.39 -23.96
N ALA A 81 -0.65 -6.53 -23.49
CA ALA A 81 -0.12 -7.79 -23.03
C ALA A 81 -0.95 -8.37 -21.87
N GLY A 82 -1.31 -7.54 -20.88
CA GLY A 82 -2.16 -7.94 -19.76
C GLY A 82 -3.60 -8.27 -20.17
N ALA A 83 -4.20 -7.44 -21.03
CA ALA A 83 -5.57 -7.60 -21.51
C ALA A 83 -5.80 -8.93 -22.22
N GLY A 84 -4.80 -9.46 -22.90
CA GLY A 84 -4.85 -10.80 -23.49
C GLY A 84 -5.14 -11.88 -22.46
N TYR A 85 -4.52 -11.82 -21.29
CA TYR A 85 -4.70 -12.80 -20.22
C TYR A 85 -6.03 -12.61 -19.47
N VAL A 86 -6.52 -11.37 -19.36
CA VAL A 86 -7.88 -11.10 -18.85
C VAL A 86 -8.92 -11.74 -19.77
N ARG A 87 -8.83 -11.51 -21.08
CA ARG A 87 -9.76 -12.12 -22.07
C ARG A 87 -9.68 -13.65 -22.10
N ALA A 88 -8.51 -14.21 -21.87
CA ALA A 88 -8.31 -15.67 -21.76
C ALA A 88 -8.80 -16.24 -20.42
N GLY A 89 -9.24 -15.42 -19.47
CA GLY A 89 -9.70 -15.86 -18.15
C GLY A 89 -8.57 -16.39 -17.24
N LEU A 90 -7.32 -16.07 -17.57
CA LEU A 90 -6.15 -16.48 -16.77
C LEU A 90 -5.87 -15.55 -15.60
N VAL A 91 -6.38 -14.33 -15.61
CA VAL A 91 -6.44 -13.41 -14.49
C VAL A 91 -7.81 -12.75 -14.41
N SER A 92 -8.24 -12.34 -13.22
CA SER A 92 -9.56 -11.73 -13.01
C SER A 92 -9.64 -10.26 -13.46
N GLY A 93 -8.51 -9.60 -13.66
CA GLY A 93 -8.41 -8.21 -14.06
C GLY A 93 -6.99 -7.69 -13.93
N ILE A 94 -6.83 -6.41 -14.22
CA ILE A 94 -5.58 -5.68 -14.08
C ILE A 94 -5.73 -4.64 -12.97
N ARG A 95 -4.73 -4.56 -12.09
CA ARG A 95 -4.58 -3.53 -11.06
C ARG A 95 -3.39 -2.65 -11.41
N ILE A 96 -3.53 -1.34 -11.28
CA ILE A 96 -2.41 -0.40 -11.50
C ILE A 96 -2.20 0.49 -10.27
N SER A 97 -0.96 0.92 -10.05
CA SER A 97 -0.63 1.96 -9.05
C SER A 97 -0.11 3.20 -9.77
N THR A 98 -0.63 4.35 -9.38
CA THR A 98 -0.25 5.61 -10.00
C THR A 98 -0.36 6.80 -9.05
N ARG A 99 0.07 7.97 -9.55
CA ARG A 99 -0.04 9.27 -8.88
C ARG A 99 -1.43 9.87 -9.11
N PRO A 100 -1.96 10.64 -8.13
CA PRO A 100 -3.26 11.30 -8.30
C PRO A 100 -3.29 12.35 -9.41
N ASP A 101 -2.14 12.97 -9.71
CA ASP A 101 -1.99 14.02 -10.73
C ASP A 101 -1.74 13.47 -12.15
N ALA A 102 -1.75 12.15 -12.32
CA ALA A 102 -1.59 11.46 -13.59
C ALA A 102 -2.83 10.62 -13.97
N VAL A 103 -4.01 11.11 -13.60
CA VAL A 103 -5.30 10.44 -13.86
C VAL A 103 -6.26 11.46 -14.46
N ASP A 104 -6.50 11.35 -15.76
CA ASP A 104 -7.52 12.07 -16.51
C ASP A 104 -8.51 11.10 -17.17
N ASP A 105 -9.54 11.64 -17.78
CA ASP A 105 -10.64 10.85 -18.34
C ASP A 105 -10.16 9.99 -19.54
N GLY A 106 -9.23 10.50 -20.36
CA GLY A 106 -8.67 9.76 -21.49
C GLY A 106 -7.83 8.56 -21.04
N VAL A 107 -7.02 8.75 -19.99
CA VAL A 107 -6.27 7.66 -19.37
C VAL A 107 -7.21 6.62 -18.77
N LEU A 108 -8.25 7.03 -18.04
CA LEU A 108 -9.21 6.11 -17.42
C LEU A 108 -9.98 5.31 -18.47
N GLU A 109 -10.35 5.92 -19.59
CA GLU A 109 -10.98 5.22 -20.71
C GLU A 109 -10.06 4.12 -21.26
N LEU A 110 -8.80 4.47 -21.55
CA LEU A 110 -7.80 3.52 -22.02
C LEU A 110 -7.62 2.35 -21.04
N LEU A 111 -7.54 2.62 -19.73
CA LEU A 111 -7.44 1.59 -18.70
C LEU A 111 -8.67 0.65 -18.72
N ARG A 112 -9.88 1.20 -18.88
CA ARG A 112 -11.12 0.44 -18.95
C ARG A 112 -11.16 -0.48 -20.16
N GLU A 113 -10.79 0.01 -21.32
CA GLU A 113 -10.73 -0.75 -22.57
C GLU A 113 -9.79 -1.95 -22.50
N HIS A 114 -8.75 -1.86 -21.66
CA HIS A 114 -7.75 -2.91 -21.50
C HIS A 114 -8.00 -3.84 -20.29
N GLY A 115 -9.18 -3.77 -19.67
CA GLY A 115 -9.55 -4.70 -18.60
C GLY A 115 -8.93 -4.39 -17.25
N VAL A 116 -8.55 -3.13 -17.00
CA VAL A 116 -8.20 -2.68 -15.65
C VAL A 116 -9.45 -2.71 -14.80
N THR A 117 -9.34 -3.24 -13.60
CA THR A 117 -10.42 -3.39 -12.62
C THR A 117 -10.20 -2.55 -11.37
N ALA A 118 -8.94 -2.22 -11.07
CA ALA A 118 -8.58 -1.48 -9.87
C ALA A 118 -7.47 -0.46 -10.13
N VAL A 119 -7.64 0.74 -9.56
CA VAL A 119 -6.65 1.83 -9.60
C VAL A 119 -6.27 2.19 -8.17
N GLU A 120 -4.97 2.06 -7.85
CA GLU A 120 -4.41 2.45 -6.56
C GLU A 120 -3.71 3.82 -6.69
N LEU A 121 -4.19 4.81 -5.94
CA LEU A 121 -3.61 6.15 -5.94
C LEU A 121 -2.64 6.32 -4.77
N GLY A 122 -1.42 6.73 -5.06
CA GLY A 122 -0.39 7.04 -4.08
C GLY A 122 -0.64 8.39 -3.40
N CYS A 123 -1.61 8.52 -2.51
CA CYS A 123 -1.88 9.77 -1.80
C CYS A 123 -0.80 10.10 -0.76
N GLN A 124 -0.30 9.13 -0.05
CA GLN A 124 0.71 9.15 1.02
C GLN A 124 0.25 9.94 2.26
N SER A 125 -0.25 11.16 2.10
CA SER A 125 -0.84 12.00 3.13
C SER A 125 -1.95 12.87 2.53
N MET A 126 -2.90 13.31 3.33
CA MET A 126 -3.91 14.32 2.97
C MET A 126 -3.61 15.69 3.59
N GLU A 127 -2.44 15.86 4.19
CA GLU A 127 -1.94 17.12 4.73
C GLU A 127 -1.05 17.82 3.70
N ASN A 128 -1.52 18.92 3.10
CA ASN A 128 -0.78 19.62 2.05
C ASN A 128 0.63 20.09 2.49
N ARG A 129 0.80 20.39 3.79
CA ARG A 129 2.12 20.75 4.34
C ARG A 129 3.06 19.55 4.26
N VAL A 130 2.59 18.36 4.66
CA VAL A 130 3.37 17.10 4.63
C VAL A 130 3.71 16.73 3.18
N LEU A 131 2.75 16.81 2.26
CA LEU A 131 2.97 16.57 0.84
C LEU A 131 4.07 17.46 0.25
N ARG A 132 4.05 18.76 0.55
CA ARG A 132 5.10 19.71 0.10
C ARG A 132 6.47 19.39 0.71
N LEU A 133 6.53 19.12 2.02
CA LEU A 133 7.77 18.79 2.71
C LEU A 133 8.42 17.50 2.18
N ASN A 134 7.65 16.61 1.57
CA ASN A 134 8.11 15.34 1.03
C ASN A 134 8.18 15.32 -0.52
N ASP A 135 8.14 16.49 -1.17
CA ASP A 135 8.28 16.65 -2.63
C ASP A 135 7.30 15.78 -3.42
N ARG A 136 6.06 15.64 -2.93
CA ARG A 136 5.05 14.79 -3.59
C ARG A 136 4.54 15.36 -4.92
N GLY A 137 4.60 16.70 -5.11
CA GLY A 137 4.20 17.37 -6.32
C GLY A 137 2.69 17.42 -6.59
N HIS A 138 1.86 16.85 -5.71
CA HIS A 138 0.40 16.94 -5.77
C HIS A 138 -0.20 17.44 -4.45
N THR A 139 -1.47 17.78 -4.46
CA THR A 139 -2.23 18.26 -3.31
C THR A 139 -3.31 17.27 -2.88
N ALA A 140 -3.81 17.42 -1.66
CA ALA A 140 -4.95 16.64 -1.16
C ALA A 140 -6.21 16.80 -2.04
N GLU A 141 -6.41 17.98 -2.61
CA GLU A 141 -7.55 18.22 -3.52
C GLU A 141 -7.41 17.43 -4.83
N GLN A 142 -6.20 17.31 -5.38
CA GLN A 142 -5.96 16.47 -6.54
C GLN A 142 -6.20 14.99 -6.24
N VAL A 143 -5.89 14.53 -5.01
CA VAL A 143 -6.22 13.16 -4.57
C VAL A 143 -7.74 12.95 -4.58
N ARG A 144 -8.54 13.88 -4.00
CA ARG A 144 -9.99 13.76 -3.98
C ARG A 144 -10.58 13.70 -5.39
N ARG A 145 -10.18 14.61 -6.28
CA ARG A 145 -10.63 14.63 -7.67
C ARG A 145 -10.27 13.37 -8.44
N ALA A 146 -9.06 12.86 -8.25
CA ALA A 146 -8.64 11.60 -8.86
C ALA A 146 -9.48 10.41 -8.34
N ALA A 147 -9.73 10.36 -7.03
CA ALA A 147 -10.57 9.33 -6.42
C ALA A 147 -12.02 9.36 -6.96
N GLU A 148 -12.62 10.55 -7.08
CA GLU A 148 -13.94 10.74 -7.66
C GLU A 148 -14.00 10.24 -9.11
N ARG A 149 -12.99 10.59 -9.94
CA ARG A 149 -12.90 10.12 -11.33
C ARG A 149 -12.75 8.60 -11.42
N VAL A 150 -11.83 8.02 -10.67
CA VAL A 150 -11.62 6.56 -10.63
C VAL A 150 -12.93 5.83 -10.33
N ARG A 151 -13.69 6.31 -9.37
CA ARG A 151 -15.00 5.73 -9.02
C ARG A 151 -16.04 5.96 -10.09
N ALA A 152 -16.10 7.16 -10.69
CA ALA A 152 -17.05 7.48 -11.76
C ALA A 152 -16.86 6.59 -12.99
N PHE A 153 -15.63 6.14 -13.26
CA PHE A 153 -15.32 5.18 -14.32
C PHE A 153 -15.59 3.71 -13.94
N GLY A 154 -16.01 3.44 -12.69
CA GLY A 154 -16.40 2.11 -12.23
C GLY A 154 -15.23 1.24 -11.74
N PHE A 155 -14.03 1.79 -11.56
CA PHE A 155 -12.90 1.07 -11.00
C PHE A 155 -13.01 0.89 -9.49
N SER A 156 -12.46 -0.20 -8.96
CA SER A 156 -12.16 -0.32 -7.54
C SER A 156 -11.08 0.69 -7.18
N LEU A 157 -11.36 1.52 -6.16
CA LEU A 157 -10.45 2.55 -5.68
C LEU A 157 -9.58 2.01 -4.56
N GLY A 158 -8.27 1.93 -4.80
CA GLY A 158 -7.27 1.73 -3.75
C GLY A 158 -6.58 3.04 -3.39
N LEU A 159 -6.24 3.23 -2.12
CA LEU A 159 -5.43 4.35 -1.69
C LEU A 159 -4.21 3.86 -0.90
N GLN A 160 -3.05 4.47 -1.17
CA GLN A 160 -1.83 4.18 -0.42
C GLN A 160 -1.51 5.37 0.47
N MET A 161 -1.34 5.12 1.76
CA MET A 161 -0.89 6.12 2.73
C MET A 161 0.41 5.72 3.39
N MET A 162 1.13 6.70 3.88
CA MET A 162 2.35 6.50 4.67
C MET A 162 2.19 7.10 6.07
N THR A 163 2.87 6.49 7.04
CA THR A 163 3.02 7.02 8.41
C THR A 163 4.45 7.49 8.64
N GLY A 164 4.63 8.48 9.51
CA GLY A 164 5.95 8.97 9.87
C GLY A 164 6.68 9.75 8.78
N LEU A 165 5.98 10.34 7.82
CA LEU A 165 6.56 11.24 6.83
C LEU A 165 7.20 12.47 7.49
N TYR A 166 8.20 13.06 6.86
CA TYR A 166 8.81 14.28 7.36
C TYR A 166 7.77 15.38 7.57
N GLY A 167 7.68 15.88 8.80
CA GLY A 167 6.72 16.89 9.22
C GLY A 167 5.29 16.38 9.48
N ASP A 168 5.04 15.09 9.40
CA ASP A 168 3.75 14.49 9.80
C ASP A 168 3.72 14.14 11.30
N THR A 169 2.53 13.85 11.79
CA THR A 169 2.25 13.40 13.17
C THR A 169 1.27 12.23 13.13
N ASP A 170 1.13 11.53 14.25
CA ASP A 170 0.15 10.45 14.37
C ASP A 170 -1.28 10.95 14.12
N GLU A 171 -1.61 12.17 14.60
CA GLU A 171 -2.91 12.81 14.35
C GLU A 171 -3.07 13.17 12.86
N GLY A 172 -1.99 13.58 12.16
CA GLY A 172 -1.97 13.83 10.71
C GLY A 172 -2.26 12.56 9.93
N ALA A 173 -1.64 11.45 10.29
CA ALA A 173 -1.94 10.14 9.72
C ALA A 173 -3.40 9.71 9.97
N MET A 174 -3.95 9.94 11.17
CA MET A 174 -5.36 9.66 11.49
C MET A 174 -6.32 10.55 10.68
N ARG A 175 -6.00 11.84 10.47
CA ARG A 175 -6.79 12.71 9.56
C ARG A 175 -6.70 12.22 8.11
N THR A 176 -5.54 11.77 7.66
CA THR A 176 -5.38 11.15 6.34
C THR A 176 -6.30 9.93 6.19
N ALA A 177 -6.33 9.06 7.18
CA ALA A 177 -7.24 7.91 7.16
C ALA A 177 -8.72 8.32 7.11
N GLN A 178 -9.11 9.36 7.86
CA GLN A 178 -10.48 9.88 7.81
C GLN A 178 -10.85 10.40 6.41
N GLU A 179 -9.94 11.08 5.73
CA GLU A 179 -10.16 11.53 4.36
C GLU A 179 -10.27 10.34 3.37
N ILE A 180 -9.44 9.31 3.52
CA ILE A 180 -9.51 8.07 2.73
C ILE A 180 -10.89 7.40 2.89
N ILE A 181 -11.40 7.32 4.11
CA ILE A 181 -12.74 6.79 4.40
C ILE A 181 -13.82 7.64 3.71
N ARG A 182 -13.72 8.97 3.79
CA ARG A 182 -14.67 9.89 3.12
C ARG A 182 -14.69 9.73 1.60
N MET A 183 -13.56 9.40 0.98
CA MET A 183 -13.47 9.10 -0.44
C MET A 183 -14.06 7.73 -0.81
N SER A 184 -14.55 6.96 0.18
CA SER A 184 -15.12 5.63 -0.01
C SER A 184 -14.16 4.68 -0.74
N ALA A 185 -12.90 4.63 -0.30
CA ALA A 185 -11.92 3.71 -0.85
C ALA A 185 -12.33 2.27 -0.57
N ASP A 186 -12.18 1.38 -1.55
CA ASP A 186 -12.43 -0.05 -1.37
C ASP A 186 -11.28 -0.73 -0.62
N THR A 187 -10.06 -0.25 -0.88
CA THR A 187 -8.85 -0.82 -0.29
C THR A 187 -7.86 0.25 0.12
N VAL A 188 -7.04 -0.07 1.12
CA VAL A 188 -5.95 0.79 1.56
C VAL A 188 -4.67 -0.01 1.81
N ARG A 189 -3.52 0.63 1.55
CA ARG A 189 -2.20 0.17 1.96
C ARG A 189 -1.60 1.17 2.94
N ILE A 190 -1.01 0.68 4.02
CA ILE A 190 -0.36 1.49 5.06
C ILE A 190 1.13 1.18 5.04
N TYR A 191 1.95 2.17 4.74
CA TYR A 191 3.41 2.03 4.68
C TYR A 191 4.09 2.92 5.72
N PRO A 192 4.80 2.35 6.69
CA PRO A 192 5.68 3.14 7.55
C PRO A 192 6.86 3.70 6.74
N THR A 193 7.24 4.94 7.04
CA THR A 193 8.34 5.61 6.34
C THR A 193 9.68 5.06 6.78
N LEU A 194 10.50 4.63 5.81
CA LEU A 194 11.86 4.17 6.01
C LEU A 194 12.85 5.21 5.50
N VAL A 195 14.00 5.31 6.15
CA VAL A 195 15.15 6.11 5.71
C VAL A 195 16.05 5.22 4.87
N LEU A 196 16.10 5.48 3.57
CA LEU A 196 16.90 4.71 2.62
C LEU A 196 18.08 5.55 2.13
N GLU A 197 19.22 4.89 1.94
CA GLU A 197 20.42 5.53 1.40
C GLU A 197 20.17 6.21 0.06
N GLY A 198 20.79 7.39 -0.15
CA GLY A 198 20.67 8.16 -1.38
C GLY A 198 19.35 8.94 -1.52
N THR A 199 18.52 9.02 -0.48
CA THR A 199 17.30 9.83 -0.44
C THR A 199 17.53 11.16 0.26
N ARG A 200 16.71 12.17 -0.06
CA ARG A 200 16.70 13.45 0.68
C ARG A 200 16.34 13.23 2.15
N LEU A 201 15.43 12.29 2.43
CA LEU A 201 15.06 11.95 3.80
C LEU A 201 16.26 11.42 4.62
N CYS A 202 17.17 10.68 3.98
CA CYS A 202 18.42 10.24 4.60
C CYS A 202 19.31 11.43 4.98
N ALA A 203 19.40 12.46 4.13
CA ALA A 203 20.13 13.68 4.45
C ALA A 203 19.52 14.42 5.65
N LEU A 204 18.18 14.57 5.67
CA LEU A 204 17.45 15.17 6.81
C LEU A 204 17.62 14.36 8.11
N TYR A 205 17.68 13.04 8.03
CA TYR A 205 17.95 12.19 9.18
C TYR A 205 19.38 12.41 9.71
N ARG A 206 20.37 12.46 8.82
CA ARG A 206 21.78 12.67 9.19
C ARG A 206 22.06 14.08 9.76
N SER A 207 21.32 15.09 9.30
CA SER A 207 21.39 16.46 9.87
C SER A 207 20.64 16.60 11.20
N GLY A 208 19.86 15.60 11.62
CA GLY A 208 19.03 15.67 12.82
C GLY A 208 17.71 16.40 12.66
N GLU A 209 17.37 16.84 11.44
CA GLU A 209 16.09 17.52 11.14
C GLU A 209 14.92 16.55 11.05
N TYR A 210 15.15 15.27 10.78
CA TYR A 210 14.15 14.21 10.74
C TYR A 210 14.47 13.09 11.71
N ARG A 211 13.46 12.63 12.44
CA ARG A 211 13.53 11.43 13.27
C ARG A 211 12.45 10.46 12.80
N PRO A 212 12.83 9.23 12.38
CA PRO A 212 11.87 8.20 12.01
C PRO A 212 11.10 7.72 13.23
N GLN A 213 9.92 7.15 12.99
CA GLN A 213 9.16 6.45 14.02
C GLN A 213 9.98 5.27 14.59
N THR A 214 9.76 4.95 15.85
CA THR A 214 10.20 3.68 16.41
C THR A 214 9.34 2.54 15.86
N LEU A 215 9.84 1.30 15.93
CA LEU A 215 9.07 0.13 15.51
C LEU A 215 7.75 0.03 16.28
N ASP A 216 7.79 0.14 17.62
CA ASP A 216 6.60 0.10 18.47
C ASP A 216 5.61 1.22 18.15
N GLY A 217 6.10 2.45 17.95
CA GLY A 217 5.24 3.59 17.59
C GLY A 217 4.53 3.37 16.25
N ALA A 218 5.27 2.90 15.24
CA ALA A 218 4.71 2.61 13.93
C ALA A 218 3.70 1.44 13.96
N VAL A 219 3.96 0.39 14.75
CA VAL A 219 3.05 -0.75 14.95
C VAL A 219 1.76 -0.28 15.60
N ARG A 220 1.82 0.45 16.71
CA ARG A 220 0.63 0.97 17.41
C ARG A 220 -0.20 1.92 16.54
N LEU A 221 0.45 2.85 15.83
CA LEU A 221 -0.26 3.74 14.91
C LEU A 221 -0.92 2.94 13.78
N SER A 222 -0.20 2.00 13.18
CA SER A 222 -0.76 1.16 12.11
C SER A 222 -1.93 0.30 12.59
N ALA A 223 -1.88 -0.25 13.79
CA ALA A 223 -2.99 -0.99 14.39
C ALA A 223 -4.23 -0.12 14.56
N ARG A 224 -4.08 1.10 15.06
CA ARG A 224 -5.18 2.07 15.19
C ARG A 224 -5.77 2.44 13.81
N LEU A 225 -4.93 2.60 12.79
CA LEU A 225 -5.36 2.86 11.42
C LEU A 225 -6.12 1.66 10.85
N ILE A 226 -5.64 0.43 11.05
CA ILE A 226 -6.30 -0.81 10.61
C ILE A 226 -7.71 -0.88 11.20
N MET A 227 -7.84 -0.77 12.53
CA MET A 227 -9.15 -0.80 13.18
C MET A 227 -10.08 0.29 12.63
N ARG A 228 -9.56 1.52 12.46
CA ARG A 228 -10.36 2.63 11.93
C ARG A 228 -10.85 2.37 10.49
N PHE A 229 -10.04 1.77 9.63
CA PHE A 229 -10.43 1.41 8.28
C PHE A 229 -11.46 0.27 8.27
N GLU A 230 -11.23 -0.78 9.04
CA GLU A 230 -12.12 -1.95 9.12
C GLU A 230 -13.50 -1.58 9.67
N GLU A 231 -13.58 -0.74 10.71
CA GLU A 231 -14.82 -0.19 11.26
C GLU A 231 -15.65 0.58 10.23
N ASN A 232 -15.00 1.13 9.20
CA ASN A 232 -15.64 1.91 8.15
C ASN A 232 -15.73 1.15 6.80
N GLY A 233 -15.51 -0.16 6.81
CA GLY A 233 -15.66 -1.03 5.64
C GLY A 233 -14.55 -0.89 4.58
N VAL A 234 -13.45 -0.19 4.88
CA VAL A 234 -12.29 -0.08 4.00
C VAL A 234 -11.33 -1.23 4.30
N ARG A 235 -11.08 -2.07 3.30
CA ARG A 235 -10.21 -3.24 3.48
C ARG A 235 -8.74 -2.87 3.45
N VAL A 236 -8.01 -3.13 4.53
CA VAL A 236 -6.55 -3.01 4.56
C VAL A 236 -5.93 -4.23 3.87
N ILE A 237 -5.37 -4.02 2.68
CA ILE A 237 -4.78 -5.11 1.88
C ILE A 237 -3.28 -5.27 2.10
N ARG A 238 -2.65 -4.28 2.74
CA ARG A 238 -1.23 -4.30 3.03
C ARG A 238 -0.85 -3.39 4.19
N THR A 239 -0.02 -3.90 5.07
CA THR A 239 0.65 -3.13 6.12
C THR A 239 2.14 -3.47 6.12
N GLY A 240 2.98 -2.44 5.99
CA GLY A 240 4.43 -2.59 5.86
C GLY A 240 4.93 -2.97 4.46
N LEU A 241 6.23 -2.81 4.25
CA LEU A 241 6.90 -3.13 2.99
C LEU A 241 7.26 -4.61 2.94
N HIS A 242 7.17 -5.24 1.75
CA HIS A 242 7.49 -6.66 1.57
C HIS A 242 8.97 -6.96 1.62
N THR A 243 9.67 -6.25 0.77
CA THR A 243 11.09 -6.44 0.55
C THR A 243 11.75 -5.09 0.66
N VAL A 244 12.78 -5.00 1.45
CA VAL A 244 13.63 -3.83 1.55
C VAL A 244 15.05 -4.35 1.39
N ASP A 245 15.81 -3.73 0.51
CA ASP A 245 17.25 -3.96 0.45
C ASP A 245 17.84 -3.45 1.76
N THR A 246 18.13 -4.38 2.66
CA THR A 246 18.63 -4.08 4.01
C THR A 246 19.97 -3.37 3.99
N ASP A 247 20.77 -3.53 2.92
CA ASP A 247 22.06 -2.85 2.77
C ASP A 247 21.89 -1.35 2.52
N ARG A 248 20.70 -0.93 2.07
CA ARG A 248 20.33 0.47 1.87
C ARG A 248 19.46 1.06 2.97
N LEU A 249 19.04 0.26 3.93
CA LEU A 249 18.24 0.72 5.06
C LEU A 249 19.14 1.42 6.08
N VAL A 250 18.89 2.70 6.31
CA VAL A 250 19.63 3.52 7.27
C VAL A 250 18.93 3.59 8.62
N ALA A 251 17.61 3.80 8.62
CA ALA A 251 16.83 3.89 9.84
C ALA A 251 15.33 3.72 9.54
N GLY A 252 14.52 3.57 10.59
CA GLY A 252 13.08 3.51 10.51
C GLY A 252 12.49 2.19 10.98
N PRO A 253 11.16 2.08 11.05
CA PRO A 253 10.46 0.97 11.67
C PRO A 253 10.32 -0.22 10.71
N TRP A 254 11.43 -0.73 10.20
CA TRP A 254 11.40 -1.93 9.35
C TRP A 254 11.42 -3.21 10.18
N HIS A 255 10.54 -4.12 9.83
CA HIS A 255 10.54 -5.49 10.34
C HIS A 255 9.96 -6.44 9.26
N PRO A 256 10.54 -7.64 9.03
CA PRO A 256 10.05 -8.56 7.99
C PRO A 256 8.60 -9.01 8.24
N ALA A 257 8.19 -9.12 9.50
CA ALA A 257 6.86 -9.47 9.94
C ALA A 257 6.05 -8.24 10.43
N PHE A 258 6.27 -7.04 9.86
CA PHE A 258 5.61 -5.81 10.34
C PHE A 258 4.09 -5.93 10.36
N GLY A 259 3.48 -6.53 9.32
CA GLY A 259 2.03 -6.75 9.26
C GLY A 259 1.52 -7.69 10.35
N GLU A 260 2.28 -8.71 10.72
CA GLU A 260 1.94 -9.63 11.80
C GLU A 260 2.02 -8.94 13.18
N LEU A 261 3.02 -8.09 13.38
CA LEU A 261 3.12 -7.26 14.60
C LEU A 261 1.90 -6.35 14.73
N CYS A 262 1.48 -5.70 13.64
CA CYS A 262 0.29 -4.86 13.64
C CYS A 262 -0.98 -5.67 13.93
N ALA A 263 -1.13 -6.86 13.36
CA ALA A 263 -2.27 -7.74 13.63
C ALA A 263 -2.30 -8.19 15.11
N GLY A 264 -1.14 -8.48 15.70
CA GLY A 264 -1.01 -8.76 17.13
C GLY A 264 -1.44 -7.59 18.01
N GLU A 265 -1.04 -6.38 17.66
CA GLU A 265 -1.44 -5.15 18.37
C GLU A 265 -2.95 -4.88 18.24
N VAL A 266 -3.55 -5.07 17.05
CA VAL A 266 -5.01 -4.98 16.85
C VAL A 266 -5.75 -5.96 17.79
N LEU A 267 -5.29 -7.21 17.85
CA LEU A 267 -5.90 -8.21 18.74
C LEU A 267 -5.77 -7.81 20.22
N LEU A 268 -4.60 -7.31 20.63
CA LEU A 268 -4.36 -6.84 21.99
C LEU A 268 -5.32 -5.69 22.36
N GLU A 269 -5.45 -4.68 21.51
CA GLU A 269 -6.36 -3.55 21.72
C GLU A 269 -7.83 -4.00 21.80
N GLN A 270 -8.25 -4.93 20.95
CA GLN A 270 -9.60 -5.51 20.99
C GLN A 270 -9.85 -6.25 22.31
N VAL A 271 -8.90 -7.05 22.77
CA VAL A 271 -9.01 -7.77 24.05
C VAL A 271 -9.08 -6.79 25.23
N ILE A 272 -8.17 -5.79 25.27
CA ILE A 272 -8.19 -4.76 26.32
C ILE A 272 -9.52 -4.00 26.30
N GLY A 273 -10.03 -3.65 25.12
CA GLY A 273 -11.33 -2.98 24.97
C GLY A 273 -12.46 -3.81 25.57
N GLN A 274 -12.53 -5.10 25.26
CA GLN A 274 -13.55 -6.01 25.81
C GLN A 274 -13.43 -6.20 27.33
N ILE A 275 -12.21 -6.29 27.87
CA ILE A 275 -11.98 -6.38 29.32
C ILE A 275 -12.56 -5.14 30.04
N ARG A 276 -12.25 -3.96 29.49
CA ARG A 276 -12.75 -2.68 30.03
C ARG A 276 -14.28 -2.56 29.93
N GLU A 277 -14.84 -2.88 28.78
CA GLU A 277 -16.29 -2.81 28.54
C GLU A 277 -17.08 -3.74 29.47
N LYS A 278 -16.57 -4.95 29.69
CA LYS A 278 -17.21 -5.94 30.57
C LYS A 278 -16.87 -5.77 32.06
N GLY A 279 -16.01 -4.81 32.42
CA GLY A 279 -15.61 -4.56 33.81
C GLY A 279 -14.95 -5.78 34.47
N LEU A 280 -14.20 -6.59 33.73
CA LEU A 280 -13.58 -7.81 34.23
C LEU A 280 -12.47 -7.47 35.24
N ALA A 281 -12.52 -8.09 36.41
CA ALA A 281 -11.48 -7.97 37.42
C ALA A 281 -10.20 -8.75 36.97
N PRO A 282 -9.03 -8.41 37.52
CA PRO A 282 -7.80 -9.20 37.31
C PRO A 282 -8.01 -10.66 37.68
N GLY A 283 -7.64 -11.57 36.78
CA GLY A 283 -7.83 -13.01 36.99
C GLY A 283 -7.41 -13.79 35.74
N LEU A 284 -7.63 -15.10 35.74
CA LEU A 284 -7.39 -15.94 34.59
C LEU A 284 -8.42 -15.64 33.49
N LEU A 285 -7.98 -15.17 32.33
CA LEU A 285 -8.81 -14.91 31.18
C LEU A 285 -8.59 -15.99 30.12
N HIS A 286 -9.65 -16.71 29.73
CA HIS A 286 -9.62 -17.59 28.58
C HIS A 286 -10.02 -16.81 27.32
N ILE A 287 -9.08 -16.64 26.40
CA ILE A 287 -9.33 -16.00 25.11
C ILE A 287 -9.45 -17.06 24.04
N THR A 288 -10.63 -17.18 23.43
CA THR A 288 -10.83 -18.05 22.26
C THR A 288 -10.73 -17.18 21.00
N ALA A 289 -9.66 -17.34 20.24
CA ALA A 289 -9.52 -16.70 18.95
C ALA A 289 -10.15 -17.56 17.85
N VAL A 290 -11.10 -16.99 17.11
CA VAL A 290 -11.86 -17.68 16.05
C VAL A 290 -11.17 -17.53 14.67
N SER A 291 -9.98 -16.98 14.61
CA SER A 291 -9.27 -16.73 13.36
C SER A 291 -8.12 -17.70 13.15
N TYR A 292 -8.05 -18.29 11.95
CA TYR A 292 -6.99 -19.20 11.48
C TYR A 292 -5.69 -18.47 11.12
N THR A 293 -5.29 -17.48 11.85
CA THR A 293 -3.95 -16.93 11.73
C THR A 293 -3.05 -17.64 12.72
N HIS A 294 -1.93 -18.17 12.26
CA HIS A 294 -0.84 -18.64 13.11
C HIS A 294 -0.23 -17.43 13.85
N LEU A 295 -0.96 -16.91 14.80
CA LEU A 295 -0.46 -15.95 15.76
C LEU A 295 0.16 -16.77 16.89
N THR A 296 1.46 -16.86 16.92
CA THR A 296 2.17 -17.05 18.18
C THR A 296 1.93 -15.80 19.00
N LEU A 297 0.92 -15.84 19.86
CA LEU A 297 0.71 -14.80 20.86
C LEU A 297 2.01 -14.66 21.68
N PRO A 298 2.58 -13.45 21.80
CA PRO A 298 3.54 -13.23 22.87
C PRO A 298 2.81 -13.56 24.16
N THR A 299 3.44 -14.35 25.02
CA THR A 299 2.92 -14.75 26.31
C THR A 299 2.47 -13.47 27.05
N ILE A 300 1.17 -13.27 27.18
CA ILE A 300 0.63 -12.17 27.99
C ILE A 300 0.86 -12.60 29.43
N LEU A 301 1.96 -12.16 30.03
CA LEU A 301 2.12 -12.14 31.46
C LEU A 301 1.24 -11.01 31.99
N LEU A 302 0.03 -11.35 32.40
CA LEU A 302 -0.76 -10.49 33.27
C LEU A 302 -0.16 -10.61 34.67
N VAL A 303 0.55 -9.59 35.12
CA VAL A 303 0.92 -9.40 36.51
C VAL A 303 -0.19 -8.66 37.23
#